data_a3cdc363ad0b5d3bd4ec53c748d43636
#
_entry.id   a3cdc363ad0b5d3bd4ec53c748d43636
#
_cell.length_a   1.000
_cell.length_b   1.000
_cell.length_c   1.000
_cell.angle_alpha   90.00
_cell.angle_beta   90.00
_cell.angle_gamma   90.00
#
_symmetry.space_group_name_H-M   'P 1'
#
loop_
_entity.id
_entity.type
_entity.pdbx_description
1 polymer ?
#
loop_
_entity_poly.entity_id
_entity_poly.type
_entity_poly.pdbx_seq_one_letter_code
_entity_poly.pdbx_strand_id
1 'polypeptide(L)'
;MNRRSDAMVAKNRVKNKAQMEGQPRKPQKNSFREYTEAILVALLAAMFLRAFVVQAFRIPTGSMKDTLLVGDFLLVNKFIYGVRTPDRVPIFDARIPFNSPPVRLPAFKQPQNGDVVVFKYPKDERLDYIKRCIAVGGQTIEIRNGEVFIDDQPEGRRTPIERKHDSDDGQDFEYIRIDAPNGKSYSIRHLVDGYGKTENFGPITVPAGHYFMMGDNRDNSADSRQWGCLPQENVVGEALIIYFSWDKNQDLLKLIRWTRIADLIR
;
A
#
# COMPACT_ATOMS: atom_id res chain seq x y z
N MET A 1 -9.76 -88.73 11.78
CA MET A 1 -10.43 -87.46 11.36
C MET A 1 -9.47 -86.31 11.68
N ASN A 2 -9.14 -85.50 10.74
CA ASN A 2 -8.52 -84.14 10.85
C ASN A 2 -7.10 -83.87 10.29
N ARG A 3 -6.61 -84.68 9.35
CA ARG A 3 -5.35 -84.24 8.64
C ARG A 3 -5.58 -83.26 7.45
N ARG A 4 -6.81 -83.12 6.96
CA ARG A 4 -7.14 -82.15 5.84
C ARG A 4 -7.35 -80.70 6.27
N SER A 5 -7.77 -80.51 7.51
CA SER A 5 -8.01 -79.18 8.07
C SER A 5 -6.70 -78.43 8.34
N ASP A 6 -5.70 -79.17 8.87
CA ASP A 6 -4.41 -78.54 9.22
C ASP A 6 -3.58 -78.11 8.00
N ALA A 7 -3.68 -78.88 6.90
CA ALA A 7 -3.01 -78.55 5.65
C ALA A 7 -3.61 -77.27 4.96
N MET A 8 -4.90 -77.11 5.12
CA MET A 8 -5.59 -75.91 4.56
C MET A 8 -5.24 -74.62 5.32
N VAL A 9 -5.15 -74.67 6.64
CA VAL A 9 -4.75 -73.56 7.52
C VAL A 9 -3.29 -73.20 7.28
N ALA A 10 -2.39 -74.23 7.12
CA ALA A 10 -0.99 -73.94 6.81
C ALA A 10 -0.79 -73.29 5.44
N LYS A 11 -1.57 -73.70 4.42
CA LYS A 11 -1.51 -73.07 3.05
C LYS A 11 -2.03 -71.69 3.00
N ASN A 12 -3.03 -71.33 3.80
CA ASN A 12 -3.55 -69.94 3.90
C ASN A 12 -2.60 -69.02 4.69
N ARG A 13 -1.90 -69.51 5.70
CA ARG A 13 -0.85 -68.77 6.42
C ARG A 13 0.33 -68.42 5.52
N VAL A 14 0.77 -69.35 4.68
CA VAL A 14 1.88 -69.14 3.74
C VAL A 14 1.46 -68.11 2.65
N LYS A 15 0.23 -68.17 2.13
CA LYS A 15 -0.28 -67.22 1.15
C LYS A 15 -0.42 -65.81 1.72
N ASN A 16 -0.90 -65.69 2.95
CA ASN A 16 -1.02 -64.33 3.60
C ASN A 16 0.37 -63.76 3.95
N LYS A 17 1.37 -64.63 4.27
CA LYS A 17 2.74 -64.13 4.52
C LYS A 17 3.42 -63.64 3.23
N ALA A 18 3.21 -64.32 2.10
CA ALA A 18 3.73 -63.94 0.80
C ALA A 18 3.07 -62.64 0.25
N GLN A 19 1.79 -62.37 0.60
CA GLN A 19 1.11 -61.12 0.24
C GLN A 19 1.54 -59.92 1.08
N MET A 20 2.02 -60.14 2.32
CA MET A 20 2.55 -59.05 3.17
C MET A 20 3.98 -58.66 2.84
N GLU A 21 4.78 -59.57 2.24
CA GLU A 21 6.18 -59.29 1.86
C GLU A 21 6.33 -58.58 0.51
N GLY A 22 5.25 -58.44 -0.28
CA GLY A 22 5.28 -57.85 -1.63
C GLY A 22 4.85 -56.40 -1.75
N GLN A 23 4.51 -55.69 -0.66
CA GLN A 23 4.22 -54.28 -0.77
C GLN A 23 5.53 -53.49 -0.80
N PRO A 24 5.82 -52.75 -1.89
CA PRO A 24 6.98 -51.88 -1.91
C PRO A 24 6.80 -50.86 -0.78
N ARG A 25 7.71 -50.89 0.20
CA ARG A 25 7.78 -49.84 1.20
C ARG A 25 7.93 -48.50 0.45
N LYS A 26 6.90 -47.66 0.51
CA LYS A 26 7.01 -46.28 0.02
C LYS A 26 8.28 -45.70 0.63
N PRO A 27 9.17 -45.10 -0.18
CA PRO A 27 10.40 -44.51 0.33
C PRO A 27 9.99 -43.52 1.44
N GLN A 28 10.56 -43.73 2.61
CA GLN A 28 10.35 -42.88 3.77
C GLN A 28 11.00 -41.56 3.36
N LYS A 29 10.21 -40.62 2.83
CA LYS A 29 10.67 -39.32 2.45
C LYS A 29 11.19 -38.65 3.73
N ASN A 30 12.39 -38.11 3.67
CA ASN A 30 12.98 -37.38 4.79
C ASN A 30 12.13 -36.11 5.03
N SER A 31 11.14 -36.23 5.92
CA SER A 31 10.22 -35.16 6.26
C SER A 31 10.96 -33.82 6.56
N PHE A 32 12.12 -33.92 7.20
CA PHE A 32 12.96 -32.76 7.48
C PHE A 32 13.39 -32.02 6.19
N ARG A 33 13.83 -32.74 5.16
CA ARG A 33 14.23 -32.15 3.89
C ARG A 33 13.04 -31.52 3.17
N GLU A 34 11.87 -32.18 3.17
CA GLU A 34 10.64 -31.64 2.58
C GLU A 34 10.20 -30.34 3.27
N TYR A 35 10.21 -30.29 4.61
CA TYR A 35 9.89 -29.06 5.35
C TYR A 35 10.90 -27.96 5.09
N THR A 36 12.19 -28.28 5.02
CA THR A 36 13.23 -27.30 4.74
C THR A 36 13.09 -26.72 3.33
N GLU A 37 12.85 -27.55 2.32
CA GLU A 37 12.60 -27.12 0.94
C GLU A 37 11.32 -26.23 0.85
N ALA A 38 10.23 -26.66 1.53
CA ALA A 38 8.99 -25.90 1.56
C ALA A 38 9.15 -24.52 2.23
N ILE A 39 9.87 -24.45 3.36
CA ILE A 39 10.16 -23.20 4.06
C ILE A 39 11.03 -22.29 3.19
N LEU A 40 12.06 -22.84 2.53
CA LEU A 40 12.92 -22.06 1.65
C LEU A 40 12.14 -21.47 0.47
N VAL A 41 11.30 -22.25 -0.19
CA VAL A 41 10.45 -21.81 -1.29
C VAL A 41 9.47 -20.75 -0.83
N ALA A 42 8.83 -20.96 0.33
CA ALA A 42 7.90 -19.96 0.91
C ALA A 42 8.61 -18.64 1.26
N LEU A 43 9.83 -18.71 1.81
CA LEU A 43 10.63 -17.53 2.11
C LEU A 43 11.02 -16.76 0.85
N LEU A 44 11.50 -17.47 -0.18
CA LEU A 44 11.85 -16.86 -1.47
C LEU A 44 10.64 -16.22 -2.15
N ALA A 45 9.48 -16.89 -2.13
CA ALA A 45 8.23 -16.35 -2.64
C ALA A 45 7.79 -15.08 -1.86
N ALA A 46 7.85 -15.13 -0.54
CA ALA A 46 7.53 -13.97 0.30
C ALA A 46 8.48 -12.79 0.05
N MET A 47 9.78 -13.07 -0.10
CA MET A 47 10.77 -12.04 -0.46
C MET A 47 10.47 -11.42 -1.83
N PHE A 48 10.14 -12.26 -2.82
CA PHE A 48 9.78 -11.79 -4.16
C PHE A 48 8.54 -10.89 -4.12
N LEU A 49 7.46 -11.34 -3.45
CA LEU A 49 6.24 -10.56 -3.29
C LEU A 49 6.53 -9.20 -2.61
N ARG A 50 7.30 -9.21 -1.52
CA ARG A 50 7.67 -7.98 -0.79
C ARG A 50 8.56 -7.05 -1.63
N ALA A 51 9.47 -7.61 -2.43
CA ALA A 51 10.38 -6.81 -3.26
C ALA A 51 9.65 -6.12 -4.42
N PHE A 52 8.74 -6.82 -5.09
CA PHE A 52 8.22 -6.41 -6.40
C PHE A 52 6.72 -6.11 -6.44
N VAL A 53 5.91 -6.69 -5.56
CA VAL A 53 4.45 -6.60 -5.69
C VAL A 53 3.83 -5.72 -4.63
N VAL A 54 4.06 -6.00 -3.35
CA VAL A 54 3.37 -5.35 -2.24
C VAL A 54 4.34 -4.88 -1.18
N GLN A 55 4.15 -3.65 -0.71
CA GLN A 55 4.90 -3.11 0.41
C GLN A 55 3.93 -2.62 1.50
N ALA A 56 4.22 -2.99 2.74
CA ALA A 56 3.52 -2.47 3.90
C ALA A 56 4.12 -1.11 4.28
N PHE A 57 3.25 -0.12 4.52
CA PHE A 57 3.61 1.20 5.00
C PHE A 57 2.82 1.53 6.26
N ARG A 58 3.43 2.32 7.14
CA ARG A 58 2.77 2.89 8.30
C ARG A 58 2.64 4.39 8.11
N ILE A 59 1.49 4.95 8.48
CA ILE A 59 1.23 6.39 8.41
C ILE A 59 1.75 7.07 9.68
N PRO A 60 2.79 7.90 9.58
CA PRO A 60 3.37 8.58 10.73
C PRO A 60 2.80 9.98 10.97
N THR A 61 2.16 10.61 9.97
CA THR A 61 1.74 12.01 9.98
C THR A 61 0.29 12.20 9.58
N GLY A 62 -0.32 13.31 9.99
CA GLY A 62 -1.72 13.64 9.74
C GLY A 62 -1.99 14.37 8.40
N SER A 63 -1.03 14.43 7.46
CA SER A 63 -1.22 15.18 6.21
C SER A 63 -2.29 14.62 5.26
N MET A 64 -2.70 13.36 5.48
CA MET A 64 -3.77 12.68 4.74
C MET A 64 -4.97 12.35 5.65
N LYS A 65 -5.08 13.00 6.83
CA LYS A 65 -6.26 12.88 7.71
C LYS A 65 -7.48 13.31 6.89
N ASP A 66 -8.40 12.65 6.98
CA ASP A 66 -9.43 11.75 7.07
C ASP A 66 -9.28 10.45 6.26
N THR A 67 -8.68 10.52 5.09
CA THR A 67 -8.43 9.35 4.26
C THR A 67 -7.53 8.36 5.00
N LEU A 68 -6.43 8.86 5.58
CA LEU A 68 -5.46 8.06 6.34
C LEU A 68 -5.17 8.70 7.69
N LEU A 69 -5.28 7.92 8.76
CA LEU A 69 -5.00 8.34 10.12
C LEU A 69 -3.59 7.93 10.55
N VAL A 70 -3.02 8.71 11.47
CA VAL A 70 -1.77 8.30 12.14
C VAL A 70 -1.99 6.96 12.84
N GLY A 71 -1.12 5.98 12.55
CA GLY A 71 -1.24 4.61 13.05
C GLY A 71 -1.97 3.65 12.12
N ASP A 72 -2.40 4.09 10.93
CA ASP A 72 -2.83 3.19 9.87
C ASP A 72 -1.64 2.46 9.24
N PHE A 73 -1.84 1.19 8.93
CA PHE A 73 -0.93 0.36 8.17
C PHE A 73 -1.58 -0.06 6.87
N LEU A 74 -0.95 0.27 5.76
CA LEU A 74 -1.52 0.06 4.43
C LEU A 74 -0.65 -0.83 3.56
N LEU A 75 -1.30 -1.49 2.61
CA LEU A 75 -0.66 -2.21 1.53
C LEU A 75 -0.59 -1.32 0.28
N VAL A 76 0.59 -1.22 -0.26
CA VAL A 76 0.90 -0.45 -1.46
C VAL A 76 1.24 -1.39 -2.60
N ASN A 77 0.54 -1.23 -3.72
CA ASN A 77 0.82 -1.96 -4.95
C ASN A 77 1.94 -1.24 -5.73
N LYS A 78 3.12 -1.83 -5.70
CA LYS A 78 4.29 -1.30 -6.43
C LYS A 78 4.24 -1.63 -7.92
N PHE A 79 3.56 -2.73 -8.25
CA PHE A 79 3.57 -3.29 -9.59
C PHE A 79 2.81 -2.43 -10.60
N ILE A 80 1.77 -1.72 -10.15
CA ILE A 80 0.87 -0.99 -11.04
C ILE A 80 1.54 0.18 -11.75
N TYR A 81 2.42 0.92 -11.06
CA TYR A 81 3.11 2.09 -11.62
C TYR A 81 4.52 1.78 -12.14
N GLY A 82 4.84 0.48 -12.33
CA GLY A 82 6.15 0.03 -12.78
C GLY A 82 7.13 -0.13 -11.62
N VAL A 83 7.53 -1.37 -11.39
CA VAL A 83 8.44 -1.73 -10.29
C VAL A 83 9.83 -1.15 -10.52
N ARG A 84 10.32 -0.38 -9.57
CA ARG A 84 11.73 0.00 -9.48
C ARG A 84 12.50 -1.17 -8.85
N THR A 85 13.63 -1.56 -9.41
CA THR A 85 14.49 -2.56 -8.78
C THR A 85 14.88 -2.07 -7.38
N PRO A 86 14.76 -2.93 -6.35
CA PRO A 86 15.06 -2.53 -5.00
C PRO A 86 16.55 -2.17 -4.87
N ASP A 87 16.82 -1.05 -4.23
CA ASP A 87 18.18 -0.59 -3.87
C ASP A 87 18.67 -1.20 -2.57
N ARG A 88 17.79 -1.91 -1.85
CA ARG A 88 18.04 -2.56 -0.56
C ARG A 88 17.48 -3.97 -0.51
N VAL A 89 18.16 -4.83 0.25
CA VAL A 89 17.67 -6.19 0.52
C VAL A 89 16.42 -6.09 1.42
N PRO A 90 15.25 -6.62 1.02
CA PRO A 90 13.97 -6.38 1.71
C PRO A 90 13.92 -6.81 3.18
N ILE A 91 14.78 -7.73 3.63
CA ILE A 91 14.79 -8.25 5.00
C ILE A 91 15.75 -7.48 5.90
N PHE A 92 16.91 -7.11 5.40
CA PHE A 92 17.99 -6.58 6.21
C PHE A 92 18.19 -5.07 6.05
N ASP A 93 17.39 -4.41 5.21
CA ASP A 93 17.55 -2.99 4.82
C ASP A 93 18.97 -2.63 4.37
N ALA A 94 19.79 -3.64 4.07
CA ALA A 94 21.16 -3.48 3.61
C ALA A 94 21.17 -3.05 2.13
N ARG A 95 21.95 -2.02 1.80
CA ARG A 95 22.13 -1.59 0.41
C ARG A 95 22.72 -2.73 -0.42
N ILE A 96 22.11 -2.96 -1.58
CA ILE A 96 22.68 -3.86 -2.59
C ILE A 96 23.88 -3.14 -3.19
N PRO A 97 25.10 -3.71 -3.14
CA PRO A 97 26.31 -3.04 -3.62
C PRO A 97 26.40 -2.96 -5.15
N PHE A 98 25.26 -2.85 -5.85
CA PHE A 98 25.24 -2.66 -7.28
C PHE A 98 25.19 -1.17 -7.60
N ASN A 99 26.24 -0.66 -8.22
CA ASN A 99 26.37 0.73 -8.66
C ASN A 99 25.57 1.03 -9.95
N SER A 100 24.57 0.22 -10.27
CA SER A 100 23.71 0.44 -11.43
C SER A 100 22.51 1.31 -11.06
N PRO A 101 22.14 2.27 -11.91
CA PRO A 101 20.92 3.03 -11.67
C PRO A 101 19.74 2.06 -11.61
N PRO A 102 18.74 2.32 -10.73
CA PRO A 102 17.61 1.42 -10.60
C PRO A 102 16.86 1.32 -11.93
N VAL A 103 16.70 0.10 -12.42
CA VAL A 103 15.92 -0.19 -13.61
C VAL A 103 14.44 -0.17 -13.23
N ARG A 104 13.61 0.52 -14.01
CA ARG A 104 12.17 0.52 -13.85
C ARG A 104 11.53 -0.40 -14.88
N LEU A 105 10.71 -1.35 -14.43
CA LEU A 105 9.88 -2.16 -15.31
C LEU A 105 8.74 -1.31 -15.90
N PRO A 106 8.22 -1.65 -17.08
CA PRO A 106 7.09 -0.95 -17.67
C PRO A 106 5.90 -0.88 -16.69
N ALA A 107 5.27 0.28 -16.62
CA ALA A 107 4.09 0.49 -15.80
C ALA A 107 2.83 -0.03 -16.52
N PHE A 108 1.89 -0.62 -15.78
CA PHE A 108 0.57 -0.99 -16.30
C PHE A 108 -0.36 0.21 -16.36
N LYS A 109 -0.19 1.15 -15.45
CA LYS A 109 -0.99 2.37 -15.30
C LYS A 109 -0.07 3.52 -14.88
N GLN A 110 -0.40 4.73 -15.25
CA GLN A 110 0.19 5.93 -14.70
C GLN A 110 -0.69 6.47 -13.56
N PRO A 111 -0.12 7.15 -12.55
CA PRO A 111 -0.92 7.90 -11.58
C PRO A 111 -1.91 8.84 -12.28
N GLN A 112 -3.13 8.85 -11.79
CA GLN A 112 -4.23 9.69 -12.30
C GLN A 112 -4.75 10.60 -11.20
N ASN A 113 -5.44 11.66 -11.61
CA ASN A 113 -6.12 12.57 -10.67
C ASN A 113 -6.97 11.77 -9.67
N GLY A 114 -6.80 12.06 -8.39
CA GLY A 114 -7.49 11.39 -7.29
C GLY A 114 -6.82 10.10 -6.78
N ASP A 115 -5.77 9.54 -7.42
CA ASP A 115 -5.03 8.39 -6.88
C ASP A 115 -4.25 8.78 -5.62
N VAL A 116 -4.27 7.90 -4.60
CA VAL A 116 -3.40 8.05 -3.42
C VAL A 116 -2.09 7.31 -3.67
N VAL A 117 -1.01 8.07 -3.78
CA VAL A 117 0.29 7.59 -4.25
C VAL A 117 1.32 7.66 -3.14
N VAL A 118 2.08 6.57 -2.98
CA VAL A 118 3.30 6.53 -2.16
C VAL A 118 4.50 6.80 -3.06
N PHE A 119 5.39 7.65 -2.59
CA PHE A 119 6.56 8.07 -3.36
C PHE A 119 7.75 8.44 -2.46
N LYS A 120 8.94 8.43 -3.04
CA LYS A 120 10.16 8.96 -2.42
C LYS A 120 10.13 10.48 -2.46
N TYR A 121 10.39 11.11 -1.31
CA TYR A 121 10.42 12.58 -1.23
C TYR A 121 11.52 13.14 -2.13
N PRO A 122 11.23 14.06 -3.08
CA PRO A 122 12.21 14.49 -4.09
C PRO A 122 13.46 15.17 -3.53
N LYS A 123 13.37 15.80 -2.34
CA LYS A 123 14.51 16.46 -1.71
C LYS A 123 15.31 15.53 -0.76
N ASP A 124 14.72 14.38 -0.38
CA ASP A 124 15.39 13.34 0.41
C ASP A 124 14.74 11.98 0.14
N GLU A 125 15.25 11.22 -0.80
CA GLU A 125 14.71 9.90 -1.20
C GLU A 125 14.75 8.83 -0.10
N ARG A 126 15.33 9.11 1.07
CA ARG A 126 15.27 8.22 2.23
C ARG A 126 13.89 8.23 2.90
N LEU A 127 13.11 9.29 2.64
CA LEU A 127 11.79 9.50 3.22
C LEU A 127 10.71 9.06 2.23
N ASP A 128 9.78 8.25 2.71
CA ASP A 128 8.57 7.90 1.97
C ASP A 128 7.43 8.84 2.35
N TYR A 129 6.80 9.43 1.33
CA TYR A 129 5.63 10.29 1.47
C TYR A 129 4.42 9.64 0.83
N ILE A 130 3.25 10.01 1.32
CA ILE A 130 1.96 9.63 0.74
C ILE A 130 1.10 10.88 0.54
N LYS A 131 0.59 11.06 -0.66
CA LYS A 131 -0.26 12.19 -1.04
C LYS A 131 -1.26 11.77 -2.12
N ARG A 132 -2.25 12.60 -2.34
CA ARG A 132 -3.17 12.46 -3.47
C ARG A 132 -2.60 13.14 -4.71
N CYS A 133 -2.67 12.44 -5.85
CA CYS A 133 -2.35 13.02 -7.15
C CYS A 133 -3.49 13.94 -7.58
N ILE A 134 -3.20 15.22 -7.69
CA ILE A 134 -4.20 16.24 -8.07
C ILE A 134 -4.12 16.57 -9.55
N ALA A 135 -2.92 16.74 -10.09
CA ALA A 135 -2.74 17.01 -11.51
C ALA A 135 -1.57 16.18 -12.07
N VAL A 136 -1.66 15.81 -13.34
CA VAL A 136 -0.66 15.03 -14.07
C VAL A 136 0.04 15.89 -15.13
N GLY A 137 1.15 15.38 -15.68
CA GLY A 137 1.93 16.08 -16.69
C GLY A 137 1.10 16.64 -17.85
N GLY A 138 1.31 17.92 -18.17
CA GLY A 138 0.59 18.68 -19.17
C GLY A 138 -0.62 19.48 -18.65
N GLN A 139 -1.14 19.15 -17.48
CA GLN A 139 -2.24 19.89 -16.87
C GLN A 139 -1.75 21.16 -16.17
N THR A 140 -2.57 22.19 -16.17
CA THR A 140 -2.33 23.43 -15.41
C THR A 140 -3.11 23.38 -14.11
N ILE A 141 -2.43 23.62 -12.98
CA ILE A 141 -3.06 23.68 -11.66
C ILE A 141 -3.01 25.09 -11.11
N GLU A 142 -4.11 25.51 -10.52
CA GLU A 142 -4.26 26.77 -9.80
C GLU A 142 -5.11 26.56 -8.55
N ILE A 143 -4.82 27.30 -7.49
CA ILE A 143 -5.66 27.37 -6.29
C ILE A 143 -6.14 28.80 -6.16
N ARG A 144 -7.45 28.98 -6.09
CA ARG A 144 -8.13 30.28 -5.93
C ARG A 144 -8.99 30.20 -4.67
N ASN A 145 -8.70 31.02 -3.68
CA ASN A 145 -9.45 31.05 -2.41
C ASN A 145 -9.61 29.66 -1.76
N GLY A 146 -8.54 28.84 -1.77
CA GLY A 146 -8.55 27.47 -1.23
C GLY A 146 -9.24 26.43 -2.12
N GLU A 147 -9.80 26.80 -3.27
CA GLU A 147 -10.34 25.86 -4.25
C GLU A 147 -9.35 25.52 -5.33
N VAL A 148 -9.23 24.23 -5.63
CA VAL A 148 -8.30 23.71 -6.65
C VAL A 148 -8.98 23.69 -8.00
N PHE A 149 -8.28 24.21 -9.02
CA PHE A 149 -8.66 24.18 -10.42
C PHE A 149 -7.59 23.46 -11.23
N ILE A 150 -8.05 22.60 -12.16
CA ILE A 150 -7.21 21.84 -13.08
C ILE A 150 -7.69 22.18 -14.49
N ASP A 151 -6.81 22.76 -15.32
CA ASP A 151 -7.15 23.27 -16.66
C ASP A 151 -8.40 24.18 -16.64
N ASP A 152 -8.43 25.13 -15.66
CA ASP A 152 -9.54 26.05 -15.38
C ASP A 152 -10.86 25.40 -14.95
N GLN A 153 -10.89 24.07 -14.72
CA GLN A 153 -12.06 23.38 -14.19
C GLN A 153 -11.85 23.05 -12.71
N PRO A 154 -12.88 23.13 -11.87
CA PRO A 154 -12.77 22.71 -10.47
C PRO A 154 -12.27 21.25 -10.36
N GLU A 155 -11.47 20.94 -9.34
CA GLU A 155 -11.01 19.57 -8.99
C GLU A 155 -12.16 18.56 -8.96
N GLY A 156 -13.35 19.00 -8.57
CA GLY A 156 -14.58 18.23 -8.53
C GLY A 156 -15.71 19.02 -7.87
N ARG A 157 -16.90 18.40 -7.83
CA ARG A 157 -18.03 18.99 -7.12
C ARG A 157 -17.75 18.93 -5.61
N ARG A 158 -17.78 20.07 -4.96
CA ARG A 158 -17.57 20.23 -3.52
C ARG A 158 -18.90 20.12 -2.79
N THR A 159 -18.96 19.23 -1.81
CA THR A 159 -20.12 19.05 -0.92
C THR A 159 -19.66 19.14 0.52
N PRO A 160 -20.02 20.19 1.28
CA PRO A 160 -19.71 20.26 2.71
C PRO A 160 -20.32 19.05 3.45
N ILE A 161 -19.56 18.42 4.34
CA ILE A 161 -20.02 17.29 5.15
C ILE A 161 -20.35 17.77 6.56
N GLU A 162 -19.35 18.25 7.29
CA GLU A 162 -19.50 18.69 8.68
C GLU A 162 -18.39 19.66 9.07
N ARG A 163 -18.58 20.36 10.20
CA ARG A 163 -17.51 21.06 10.93
C ARG A 163 -17.30 20.34 12.26
N LYS A 164 -16.07 20.05 12.58
CA LYS A 164 -15.74 19.25 13.76
C LYS A 164 -14.42 19.66 14.36
N HIS A 165 -14.39 19.66 15.70
CA HIS A 165 -13.14 19.79 16.45
C HIS A 165 -12.32 18.52 16.35
N ASP A 166 -11.06 18.62 15.94
CA ASP A 166 -10.09 17.54 15.98
C ASP A 166 -9.27 17.68 17.26
N SER A 167 -9.51 16.77 18.22
CA SER A 167 -8.84 16.78 19.52
C SER A 167 -7.34 16.50 19.44
N ASP A 168 -6.88 15.79 18.41
CA ASP A 168 -5.45 15.51 18.20
C ASP A 168 -4.69 16.75 17.76
N ASP A 169 -5.32 17.57 16.91
CA ASP A 169 -4.73 18.80 16.38
C ASP A 169 -5.15 20.05 17.19
N GLY A 170 -6.16 19.93 18.07
CA GLY A 170 -6.67 21.01 18.90
C GLY A 170 -7.31 22.15 18.10
N GLN A 171 -7.85 21.86 16.91
CA GLN A 171 -8.37 22.85 15.97
C GLN A 171 -9.69 22.40 15.36
N ASP A 172 -10.48 23.36 14.85
CA ASP A 172 -11.73 23.10 14.16
C ASP A 172 -11.48 22.99 12.66
N PHE A 173 -12.05 21.93 12.05
CA PHE A 173 -11.93 21.65 10.63
C PHE A 173 -13.30 21.59 9.96
N GLU A 174 -13.37 22.09 8.74
CA GLU A 174 -14.45 21.86 7.82
C GLU A 174 -14.09 20.71 6.88
N TYR A 175 -14.97 19.70 6.85
CA TYR A 175 -14.81 18.50 6.02
C TYR A 175 -15.64 18.64 4.75
N ILE A 176 -15.01 18.43 3.61
CA ILE A 176 -15.61 18.63 2.29
C ILE A 176 -15.38 17.37 1.45
N ARG A 177 -16.45 16.84 0.90
CA ARG A 177 -16.38 15.79 -0.10
C ARG A 177 -16.13 16.37 -1.46
N ILE A 178 -15.18 15.80 -2.19
CA ILE A 178 -14.88 16.08 -3.58
C ILE A 178 -15.36 14.91 -4.43
N ASP A 179 -16.28 15.17 -5.35
CA ASP A 179 -16.69 14.23 -6.39
C ASP A 179 -16.00 14.62 -7.70
N ALA A 180 -14.87 13.98 -8.00
CA ALA A 180 -14.03 14.31 -9.14
C ALA A 180 -14.68 13.87 -10.47
N PRO A 181 -14.37 14.54 -11.60
CA PRO A 181 -14.97 14.24 -12.90
C PRO A 181 -14.71 12.81 -13.40
N ASN A 182 -13.64 12.17 -12.95
CA ASN A 182 -13.29 10.79 -13.30
C ASN A 182 -14.03 9.73 -12.46
N GLY A 183 -15.03 10.12 -11.67
CA GLY A 183 -15.87 9.24 -10.87
C GLY A 183 -15.29 8.87 -9.50
N LYS A 184 -14.12 9.39 -9.13
CA LYS A 184 -13.56 9.21 -7.78
C LYS A 184 -14.19 10.20 -6.81
N SER A 185 -14.40 9.74 -5.57
CA SER A 185 -14.86 10.58 -4.47
C SER A 185 -13.94 10.42 -3.28
N TYR A 186 -13.58 11.52 -2.63
CA TYR A 186 -12.76 11.54 -1.44
C TYR A 186 -13.08 12.76 -0.57
N SER A 187 -12.66 12.71 0.69
CA SER A 187 -12.85 13.81 1.63
C SER A 187 -11.55 14.59 1.79
N ILE A 188 -11.68 15.90 1.89
CA ILE A 188 -10.61 16.82 2.26
C ILE A 188 -11.04 17.59 3.50
N ARG A 189 -10.08 18.19 4.21
CA ARG A 189 -10.39 19.08 5.32
C ARG A 189 -9.60 20.39 5.25
N HIS A 190 -10.25 21.45 5.68
CA HIS A 190 -9.70 22.79 5.84
C HIS A 190 -9.88 23.29 7.27
N LEU A 191 -8.97 24.11 7.74
CA LEU A 191 -9.12 24.83 9.01
C LEU A 191 -10.28 25.81 8.92
N VAL A 192 -11.17 25.83 9.93
CA VAL A 192 -12.33 26.74 9.95
C VAL A 192 -11.88 28.19 10.10
N ASP A 193 -10.94 28.46 11.01
CA ASP A 193 -10.39 29.80 11.24
C ASP A 193 -9.12 30.03 10.40
N GLY A 194 -9.17 29.53 9.16
CA GLY A 194 -8.02 29.33 8.31
C GLY A 194 -7.27 30.58 7.94
N TYR A 195 -6.19 30.78 8.63
CA TYR A 195 -5.01 31.33 7.97
C TYR A 195 -4.40 30.21 7.12
N GLY A 196 -5.19 29.72 6.13
CA GLY A 196 -4.74 28.71 5.16
C GLY A 196 -3.50 29.22 4.47
N LYS A 197 -2.38 28.53 4.68
CA LYS A 197 -1.05 28.93 4.20
C LYS A 197 -0.96 29.06 2.68
N THR A 198 -2.01 28.70 1.94
CA THR A 198 -2.08 28.82 0.48
C THR A 198 -3.51 28.98 0.02
N GLU A 199 -4.11 30.11 0.33
CA GLU A 199 -5.42 30.47 -0.26
C GLU A 199 -5.34 30.60 -1.79
N ASN A 200 -4.17 31.02 -2.31
CA ASN A 200 -3.92 31.17 -3.73
C ASN A 200 -2.54 30.57 -4.09
N PHE A 201 -2.48 29.85 -5.21
CA PHE A 201 -1.27 29.24 -5.72
C PHE A 201 -1.34 29.07 -7.24
N GLY A 202 -0.23 29.29 -7.93
CA GLY A 202 -0.17 29.12 -9.38
C GLY A 202 -0.66 30.32 -10.16
N PRO A 203 -1.12 30.17 -11.42
CA PRO A 203 -1.19 28.89 -12.14
C PRO A 203 0.20 28.34 -12.50
N ILE A 204 0.36 27.02 -12.46
CA ILE A 204 1.56 26.34 -12.97
C ILE A 204 1.17 25.15 -13.84
N THR A 205 1.90 24.93 -14.94
CA THR A 205 1.74 23.74 -15.75
C THR A 205 2.66 22.65 -15.24
N VAL A 206 2.09 21.46 -14.95
CA VAL A 206 2.85 20.28 -14.49
C VAL A 206 3.72 19.79 -15.64
N PRO A 207 5.04 19.66 -15.47
CA PRO A 207 5.93 19.16 -16.52
C PRO A 207 5.58 17.72 -16.93
N ALA A 208 5.85 17.37 -18.20
CA ALA A 208 5.69 15.98 -18.65
C ALA A 208 6.47 15.01 -17.74
N GLY A 209 5.88 13.86 -17.41
CA GLY A 209 6.48 12.87 -16.53
C GLY A 209 6.53 13.30 -15.05
N HIS A 210 5.77 14.32 -14.66
CA HIS A 210 5.64 14.78 -13.28
C HIS A 210 4.19 14.78 -12.82
N TYR A 211 3.99 14.87 -11.51
CA TYR A 211 2.69 14.89 -10.85
C TYR A 211 2.63 16.01 -9.81
N PHE A 212 1.48 16.63 -9.66
CA PHE A 212 1.23 17.58 -8.57
C PHE A 212 0.49 16.86 -7.46
N MET A 213 1.10 16.81 -6.29
CA MET A 213 0.66 16.02 -5.16
C MET A 213 0.17 16.94 -4.04
N MET A 214 -1.01 16.66 -3.47
CA MET A 214 -1.51 17.39 -2.30
C MET A 214 -1.96 16.42 -1.19
N GLY A 215 -1.89 16.89 0.06
CA GLY A 215 -2.51 16.20 1.19
C GLY A 215 -4.01 16.45 1.26
N ASP A 216 -4.77 15.49 1.76
CA ASP A 216 -6.20 15.65 2.01
C ASP A 216 -6.46 16.59 3.19
N ASN A 217 -5.52 16.68 4.13
CA ASN A 217 -5.45 17.74 5.14
C ASN A 217 -4.82 18.99 4.49
N ARG A 218 -5.62 19.74 3.76
CA ARG A 218 -5.21 20.80 2.84
C ARG A 218 -4.31 21.89 3.48
N ASP A 219 -4.59 22.26 4.72
CA ASP A 219 -3.87 23.34 5.40
C ASP A 219 -2.71 22.83 6.27
N ASN A 220 -2.63 21.51 6.49
CA ASN A 220 -1.57 20.88 7.28
C ASN A 220 -0.85 19.78 6.48
N SER A 221 -0.30 20.15 5.33
CA SER A 221 0.41 19.22 4.44
C SER A 221 1.63 19.88 3.81
N ALA A 222 2.79 19.24 3.99
CA ALA A 222 3.97 19.53 3.19
C ALA A 222 3.85 18.76 1.86
N ASP A 223 3.48 19.48 0.78
CA ASP A 223 3.19 18.88 -0.52
C ASP A 223 3.73 19.71 -1.69
N SER A 224 3.28 19.44 -2.91
CA SER A 224 3.79 20.08 -4.13
C SER A 224 3.71 21.60 -4.14
N ARG A 225 2.86 22.19 -3.35
CA ARG A 225 2.81 23.65 -3.15
C ARG A 225 4.11 24.19 -2.55
N GLN A 226 4.85 23.36 -1.81
CA GLN A 226 6.09 23.76 -1.12
C GLN A 226 7.36 23.23 -1.79
N TRP A 227 7.31 22.00 -2.33
CA TRP A 227 8.52 21.34 -2.86
C TRP A 227 8.50 21.12 -4.37
N GLY A 228 7.39 21.47 -5.07
CA GLY A 228 7.25 21.38 -6.51
C GLY A 228 6.62 20.09 -7.01
N CYS A 229 6.71 19.83 -8.30
CA CYS A 229 6.14 18.64 -8.92
C CYS A 229 6.97 17.39 -8.61
N LEU A 230 6.29 16.26 -8.42
CA LEU A 230 6.87 14.96 -8.17
C LEU A 230 7.34 14.32 -9.49
N PRO A 231 8.63 14.01 -9.67
CA PRO A 231 9.07 13.24 -10.82
C PRO A 231 8.53 11.80 -10.79
N GLN A 232 8.24 11.24 -11.97
CA GLN A 232 7.71 9.87 -12.10
C GLN A 232 8.65 8.81 -11.51
N GLU A 233 9.96 9.02 -11.58
CA GLU A 233 10.96 8.11 -11.02
C GLU A 233 10.86 7.95 -9.51
N ASN A 234 10.31 8.94 -8.81
CA ASN A 234 10.13 8.89 -7.36
C ASN A 234 8.87 8.13 -6.93
N VAL A 235 7.94 7.83 -7.85
CA VAL A 235 6.71 7.08 -7.54
C VAL A 235 7.05 5.65 -7.14
N VAL A 236 6.52 5.20 -5.98
CA VAL A 236 6.70 3.85 -5.45
C VAL A 236 5.51 2.97 -5.80
N GLY A 237 4.28 3.42 -5.57
CA GLY A 237 3.09 2.61 -5.84
C GLY A 237 1.78 3.28 -5.41
N GLU A 238 0.68 2.60 -5.67
CA GLU A 238 -0.68 3.02 -5.29
C GLU A 238 -1.06 2.43 -3.93
N ALA A 239 -1.56 3.26 -3.04
CA ALA A 239 -2.11 2.80 -1.76
C ALA A 239 -3.47 2.15 -2.01
N LEU A 240 -3.65 0.88 -1.58
CA LEU A 240 -4.85 0.11 -1.90
C LEU A 240 -5.80 -0.06 -0.73
N ILE A 241 -5.28 -0.53 0.40
CA ILE A 241 -6.09 -1.00 1.51
C ILE A 241 -5.39 -0.78 2.84
N ILE A 242 -6.15 -0.46 3.87
CA ILE A 242 -5.71 -0.44 5.26
C ILE A 242 -5.85 -1.86 5.80
N TYR A 243 -4.74 -2.54 6.11
CA TYR A 243 -4.81 -3.90 6.65
C TYR A 243 -4.78 -3.96 8.18
N PHE A 244 -4.34 -2.87 8.83
CA PHE A 244 -4.34 -2.72 10.26
C PHE A 244 -4.37 -1.24 10.65
N SER A 245 -5.03 -0.89 11.76
CA SER A 245 -5.08 0.47 12.28
C SER A 245 -5.10 0.46 13.79
N TRP A 246 -4.20 1.24 14.40
CA TRP A 246 -4.15 1.37 15.83
C TRP A 246 -4.01 2.83 16.28
N ASP A 247 -4.59 3.14 17.43
CA ASP A 247 -4.50 4.45 18.06
C ASP A 247 -3.75 4.35 19.38
N LYS A 248 -2.49 4.76 19.39
CA LYS A 248 -1.65 4.71 20.60
C LYS A 248 -2.11 5.65 21.72
N ASN A 249 -3.03 6.59 21.44
CA ASN A 249 -3.54 7.55 22.41
C ASN A 249 -4.81 7.04 23.12
N GLN A 250 -5.29 5.83 22.77
CA GLN A 250 -6.48 5.21 23.34
C GLN A 250 -6.13 4.11 24.35
N ASP A 251 -7.10 3.79 25.22
CA ASP A 251 -7.01 2.67 26.15
C ASP A 251 -6.86 1.33 25.42
N LEU A 252 -6.30 0.33 26.09
CA LEU A 252 -6.01 -1.01 25.57
C LEU A 252 -7.16 -1.64 24.76
N LEU A 253 -8.42 -1.44 25.21
CA LEU A 253 -9.61 -1.99 24.57
C LEU A 253 -10.03 -1.24 23.30
N LYS A 254 -9.64 0.02 23.13
CA LYS A 254 -9.93 0.89 21.98
C LYS A 254 -8.72 1.14 21.11
N LEU A 255 -7.60 0.51 21.43
CA LEU A 255 -6.33 0.66 20.74
C LEU A 255 -6.44 0.33 19.24
N ILE A 256 -7.23 -0.69 18.88
CA ILE A 256 -7.42 -1.12 17.49
C ILE A 256 -8.67 -0.47 16.91
N ARG A 257 -8.51 0.24 15.80
CA ARG A 257 -9.61 0.83 15.02
C ARG A 257 -10.16 -0.22 14.06
N TRP A 258 -10.98 -1.15 14.56
CA TRP A 258 -11.53 -2.29 13.81
C TRP A 258 -12.28 -1.88 12.55
N THR A 259 -13.00 -0.74 12.59
CA THR A 259 -13.78 -0.23 11.47
C THR A 259 -12.96 0.20 10.27
N ARG A 260 -11.65 0.42 10.46
CA ARG A 260 -10.74 0.81 9.38
C ARG A 260 -10.01 -0.37 8.74
N ILE A 261 -10.12 -1.56 9.35
CA ILE A 261 -9.46 -2.75 8.81
C ILE A 261 -10.23 -3.21 7.57
N ALA A 262 -9.51 -3.43 6.47
CA ALA A 262 -10.01 -3.74 5.14
C ALA A 262 -10.68 -2.56 4.38
N ASP A 263 -10.54 -1.31 4.89
CA ASP A 263 -10.97 -0.14 4.13
C ASP A 263 -10.13 0.04 2.88
N LEU A 264 -10.82 0.22 1.74
CA LEU A 264 -10.20 0.55 0.47
C LEU A 264 -9.86 2.05 0.44
N ILE A 265 -8.63 2.35 0.09
CA ILE A 265 -8.15 3.73 -0.06
C ILE A 265 -8.60 4.26 -1.43
N ARG A 266 -9.38 5.35 -1.40
CA ARG A 266 -9.98 5.96 -2.59
C ARG A 266 -9.65 7.43 -2.69
#